data_cbf2b57c5b5b13516c36f651bc8ca04c
#
_entry.id   cbf2b57c5b5b13516c36f651bc8ca04c
#
_cell.length_a   1.000
_cell.length_b   1.000
_cell.length_c   1.000
_cell.angle_alpha   90.00
_cell.angle_beta   90.00
_cell.angle_gamma   90.00
#
_symmetry.space_group_name_H-M   'P 1'
#
loop_
_entity.id
_entity.type
_entity.pdbx_description
1 polymer ?
#
loop_
_entity_poly.entity_id
_entity_poly.type
_entity_poly.pdbx_seq_one_letter_code
_entity_poly.pdbx_strand_id
1 'polypeptide(L)'
;MRKVLYFFLILFFAAAAFAVVTIAISLNTARGVAQPVGELVRQLVVPATPVILPDPVLIVQEVRDLARLETASYSMEKIVRAERGQDALWGALGETLIFVAHGEVIAGVDLSKMQPEDIQVVDPVTVMVHVPEAEIFNVILDNERSYVADRDTGILTRADPQLETQVRQAAQQELEVAAEESEILELADENAENYMRGFLNNLGFENVIFTEGTPPTAPPFEQEIPKGYSVTPEP
;
A
#
# COMPACT_ATOMS: atom_id res chain seq x y z
N MET A 1 22.50 -89.43 -45.52
CA MET A 1 23.20 -88.10 -45.60
C MET A 1 22.25 -86.97 -45.97
N ARG A 2 21.29 -87.07 -46.88
CA ARG A 2 20.37 -85.96 -47.24
C ARG A 2 19.49 -85.44 -46.05
N LYS A 3 19.03 -86.29 -45.13
CA LYS A 3 18.17 -85.91 -43.98
C LYS A 3 18.93 -85.11 -42.94
N VAL A 4 20.23 -85.36 -42.72
CA VAL A 4 21.07 -84.63 -41.83
C VAL A 4 21.37 -83.21 -42.35
N LEU A 5 21.55 -83.08 -43.68
CA LEU A 5 21.76 -81.81 -44.36
C LEU A 5 20.54 -80.88 -44.22
N TYR A 6 19.35 -81.44 -44.38
CA TYR A 6 18.09 -80.69 -44.21
C TYR A 6 17.88 -80.24 -42.72
N PHE A 7 18.27 -81.07 -41.79
CA PHE A 7 18.20 -80.71 -40.35
C PHE A 7 19.12 -79.49 -40.02
N PHE A 8 20.35 -79.50 -40.50
CA PHE A 8 21.25 -78.39 -40.33
C PHE A 8 20.81 -77.11 -41.07
N LEU A 9 20.18 -77.29 -42.23
CA LEU A 9 19.67 -76.17 -43.02
C LEU A 9 18.46 -75.51 -42.32
N ILE A 10 17.54 -76.30 -41.76
CA ILE A 10 16.41 -75.80 -40.92
C ILE A 10 16.91 -75.11 -39.66
N LEU A 11 17.90 -75.69 -38.97
CA LEU A 11 18.50 -75.09 -37.77
C LEU A 11 19.16 -73.79 -38.09
N PHE A 12 19.87 -73.67 -39.24
CA PHE A 12 20.50 -72.43 -39.68
C PHE A 12 19.46 -71.32 -39.98
N PHE A 13 18.40 -71.68 -40.70
CA PHE A 13 17.33 -70.70 -40.95
C PHE A 13 16.55 -70.32 -39.72
N ALA A 14 16.34 -71.23 -38.77
CA ALA A 14 15.76 -70.89 -37.48
C ALA A 14 16.62 -69.94 -36.64
N ALA A 15 17.95 -70.18 -36.63
CA ALA A 15 18.87 -69.28 -35.97
C ALA A 15 18.96 -67.90 -36.63
N ALA A 16 18.94 -67.86 -37.97
CA ALA A 16 18.93 -66.56 -38.70
C ALA A 16 17.63 -65.77 -38.47
N ALA A 17 16.45 -66.47 -38.48
CA ALA A 17 15.18 -65.85 -38.18
C ALA A 17 15.15 -65.31 -36.75
N PHE A 18 15.70 -66.02 -35.74
CA PHE A 18 15.79 -65.59 -34.39
C PHE A 18 16.70 -64.34 -34.24
N ALA A 19 17.84 -64.31 -34.94
CA ALA A 19 18.73 -63.16 -34.96
C ALA A 19 18.04 -61.90 -35.56
N VAL A 20 17.28 -62.04 -36.63
CA VAL A 20 16.55 -60.93 -37.24
C VAL A 20 15.45 -60.39 -36.29
N VAL A 21 14.74 -61.30 -35.62
CA VAL A 21 13.71 -60.89 -34.65
C VAL A 21 14.31 -60.15 -33.44
N THR A 22 15.44 -60.63 -32.91
CA THR A 22 16.13 -59.99 -31.79
C THR A 22 16.67 -58.61 -32.19
N ILE A 23 17.25 -58.47 -33.41
CA ILE A 23 17.68 -57.17 -33.94
C ILE A 23 16.48 -56.22 -34.15
N ALA A 24 15.39 -56.70 -34.67
CA ALA A 24 14.16 -55.88 -34.87
C ALA A 24 13.56 -55.40 -33.54
N ILE A 25 13.55 -56.26 -32.53
CA ILE A 25 13.08 -55.89 -31.18
C ILE A 25 14.03 -54.85 -30.57
N SER A 26 15.36 -55.02 -30.69
CA SER A 26 16.35 -54.09 -30.17
C SER A 26 16.26 -52.69 -30.81
N LEU A 27 16.05 -52.66 -32.15
CA LEU A 27 15.91 -51.38 -32.87
C LEU A 27 14.56 -50.68 -32.54
N ASN A 28 13.52 -51.45 -32.30
CA ASN A 28 12.22 -50.87 -31.93
C ASN A 28 12.22 -50.34 -30.47
N THR A 29 12.92 -51.03 -29.58
CA THR A 29 13.09 -50.58 -28.19
C THR A 29 14.00 -49.32 -28.08
N ALA A 30 15.03 -49.23 -28.92
CA ALA A 30 15.88 -48.05 -29.00
C ALA A 30 15.14 -46.80 -29.53
N ARG A 31 14.18 -47.00 -30.45
CA ARG A 31 13.35 -45.87 -30.94
C ARG A 31 12.29 -45.40 -29.95
N GLY A 32 11.83 -46.28 -29.06
CA GLY A 32 10.84 -45.94 -28.04
C GLY A 32 11.41 -45.21 -26.82
N VAL A 33 12.72 -45.32 -26.55
CA VAL A 33 13.35 -44.70 -25.38
C VAL A 33 13.88 -43.29 -25.68
N ALA A 34 14.15 -42.99 -26.96
CA ALA A 34 14.70 -41.68 -27.35
C ALA A 34 13.64 -40.54 -27.43
N GLN A 35 12.35 -40.85 -27.57
CA GLN A 35 11.29 -39.85 -27.67
C GLN A 35 10.84 -39.23 -26.34
N PRO A 36 10.73 -39.94 -25.21
CA PRO A 36 10.28 -39.35 -23.98
C PRO A 36 11.33 -38.43 -23.34
N VAL A 37 12.62 -38.65 -23.61
CA VAL A 37 13.70 -37.80 -23.03
C VAL A 37 13.76 -36.41 -23.69
N GLY A 38 13.53 -36.35 -25.00
CA GLY A 38 13.47 -35.09 -25.74
C GLY A 38 12.26 -34.22 -25.35
N GLU A 39 11.11 -34.83 -25.10
CA GLU A 39 9.89 -34.15 -24.67
C GLU A 39 10.00 -33.71 -23.21
N LEU A 40 10.59 -34.53 -22.33
CA LEU A 40 10.90 -34.16 -20.95
C LEU A 40 11.91 -32.98 -20.85
N VAL A 41 12.93 -32.97 -21.69
CA VAL A 41 13.89 -31.86 -21.78
C VAL A 41 13.22 -30.61 -22.34
N ARG A 42 12.29 -30.72 -23.28
CA ARG A 42 11.52 -29.61 -23.83
C ARG A 42 10.54 -29.00 -22.80
N GLN A 43 9.96 -29.81 -21.92
CA GLN A 43 9.09 -29.35 -20.83
C GLN A 43 9.88 -28.72 -19.68
N LEU A 44 11.16 -29.06 -19.52
CA LEU A 44 12.05 -28.45 -18.51
C LEU A 44 12.68 -27.13 -18.98
N VAL A 45 12.66 -26.82 -20.27
CA VAL A 45 13.04 -25.51 -20.81
C VAL A 45 11.77 -24.64 -20.87
N VAL A 46 11.24 -24.26 -19.71
CA VAL A 46 10.32 -23.13 -19.62
C VAL A 46 11.16 -21.89 -19.90
N PRO A 47 10.91 -21.12 -20.97
CA PRO A 47 11.61 -19.85 -21.16
C PRO A 47 11.37 -19.01 -19.90
N ALA A 48 12.43 -18.49 -19.31
CA ALA A 48 12.32 -17.57 -18.19
C ALA A 48 11.45 -16.38 -18.67
N THR A 49 10.22 -16.32 -18.18
CA THR A 49 9.36 -15.16 -18.46
C THR A 49 10.00 -13.96 -17.77
N PRO A 50 10.35 -12.90 -18.49
CA PRO A 50 10.93 -11.73 -17.84
C PRO A 50 9.93 -11.20 -16.81
N VAL A 51 10.38 -11.06 -15.59
CA VAL A 51 9.60 -10.42 -14.52
C VAL A 51 9.79 -8.92 -14.68
N ILE A 52 8.74 -8.21 -15.06
CA ILE A 52 8.73 -6.75 -15.17
C ILE A 52 8.25 -6.22 -13.82
N LEU A 53 9.12 -5.53 -13.10
CA LEU A 53 8.75 -4.82 -11.87
C LEU A 53 7.99 -3.54 -12.25
N PRO A 54 6.91 -3.19 -11.53
CA PRO A 54 6.26 -1.91 -11.69
C PRO A 54 7.24 -0.75 -11.44
N ASP A 55 7.12 0.32 -12.24
CA ASP A 55 7.94 1.51 -12.05
C ASP A 55 7.42 2.31 -10.83
N PRO A 56 8.25 2.54 -9.80
CA PRO A 56 7.86 3.36 -8.64
C PRO A 56 7.31 4.73 -9.01
N VAL A 57 7.83 5.36 -10.08
CA VAL A 57 7.36 6.68 -10.55
C VAL A 57 5.91 6.64 -10.98
N LEU A 58 5.47 5.58 -11.66
CA LEU A 58 4.08 5.43 -12.07
C LEU A 58 3.16 5.21 -10.87
N ILE A 59 3.60 4.39 -9.90
CA ILE A 59 2.83 4.16 -8.68
C ILE A 59 2.64 5.46 -7.90
N VAL A 60 3.71 6.24 -7.72
CA VAL A 60 3.65 7.55 -7.03
C VAL A 60 2.72 8.51 -7.76
N GLN A 61 2.72 8.54 -9.10
CA GLN A 61 1.80 9.39 -9.85
C GLN A 61 0.33 9.04 -9.57
N GLU A 62 -0.03 7.75 -9.60
CA GLU A 62 -1.39 7.31 -9.29
C GLU A 62 -1.79 7.63 -7.85
N VAL A 63 -0.86 7.48 -6.88
CA VAL A 63 -1.09 7.84 -5.48
C VAL A 63 -1.27 9.35 -5.33
N ARG A 64 -0.42 10.17 -5.95
CA ARG A 64 -0.51 11.64 -5.88
C ARG A 64 -1.80 12.19 -6.50
N ASP A 65 -2.36 11.52 -7.48
CA ASP A 65 -3.64 11.90 -8.09
C ASP A 65 -4.82 11.78 -7.10
N LEU A 66 -4.67 11.01 -6.02
CA LEU A 66 -5.62 10.96 -4.91
C LEU A 66 -5.57 12.24 -4.05
N ALA A 67 -4.48 13.00 -4.13
CA ALA A 67 -4.24 14.24 -3.41
C ALA A 67 -4.44 14.11 -1.89
N ARG A 68 -5.44 14.78 -1.32
CA ARG A 68 -5.73 14.76 0.12
C ARG A 68 -6.62 13.56 0.45
N LEU A 69 -6.12 12.68 1.30
CA LEU A 69 -6.85 11.51 1.80
C LEU A 69 -7.35 11.79 3.22
N GLU A 70 -8.63 12.19 3.33
CA GLU A 70 -9.29 12.38 4.63
C GLU A 70 -9.59 11.01 5.25
N THR A 71 -8.98 10.70 6.39
CA THR A 71 -9.03 9.37 6.99
C THR A 71 -9.60 9.32 8.39
N ALA A 72 -9.71 10.48 9.06
CA ALA A 72 -10.32 10.58 10.38
C ALA A 72 -11.18 11.85 10.51
N SER A 73 -12.27 11.77 11.26
CA SER A 73 -13.11 12.91 11.64
C SER A 73 -13.57 12.75 13.08
N TYR A 74 -13.38 13.81 13.87
CA TYR A 74 -13.83 13.88 15.26
C TYR A 74 -14.79 15.02 15.47
N SER A 75 -15.93 14.75 16.13
CA SER A 75 -16.81 15.78 16.68
C SER A 75 -16.34 16.13 18.09
N MET A 76 -16.04 17.40 18.34
CA MET A 76 -15.51 17.90 19.59
C MET A 76 -16.37 19.04 20.14
N GLU A 77 -16.33 19.22 21.47
CA GLU A 77 -16.97 20.32 22.16
C GLU A 77 -15.93 21.03 23.04
N LYS A 78 -15.89 22.37 22.96
CA LYS A 78 -15.04 23.23 23.80
C LYS A 78 -15.83 24.38 24.40
N ILE A 79 -15.50 24.72 25.63
CA ILE A 79 -16.02 25.92 26.31
C ILE A 79 -14.95 26.98 26.28
N VAL A 80 -15.24 28.10 25.63
CA VAL A 80 -14.33 29.22 25.49
C VAL A 80 -14.89 30.42 26.22
N ARG A 81 -14.05 31.03 27.04
CA ARG A 81 -14.38 32.26 27.79
C ARG A 81 -13.63 33.44 27.20
N ALA A 82 -14.35 34.46 26.81
CA ALA A 82 -13.79 35.74 26.41
C ALA A 82 -14.12 36.81 27.42
N GLU A 83 -13.13 37.62 27.73
CA GLU A 83 -13.25 38.74 28.72
C GLU A 83 -12.71 40.01 28.10
N ARG A 84 -13.39 41.12 28.37
CA ARG A 84 -12.99 42.42 27.91
C ARG A 84 -13.20 43.47 29.01
N GLY A 85 -12.14 44.27 29.33
CA GLY A 85 -12.24 45.44 30.21
C GLY A 85 -12.60 45.15 31.65
N GLN A 86 -12.40 43.94 32.17
CA GLN A 86 -12.79 43.55 33.54
C GLN A 86 -12.08 44.29 34.63
N ASP A 87 -10.85 44.75 34.41
CA ASP A 87 -10.03 45.45 35.44
C ASP A 87 -10.45 46.90 35.66
N ALA A 88 -11.32 47.46 34.84
CA ALA A 88 -11.74 48.83 34.91
C ALA A 88 -12.97 49.00 35.84
N LEU A 89 -12.83 49.78 36.88
CA LEU A 89 -13.90 50.17 37.85
C LEU A 89 -14.63 48.94 38.45
N TRP A 90 -13.85 47.95 38.94
CA TRP A 90 -14.37 46.73 39.60
C TRP A 90 -15.37 45.92 38.72
N GLY A 91 -15.11 45.85 37.43
CA GLY A 91 -15.95 45.12 36.47
C GLY A 91 -17.14 45.91 35.93
N ALA A 92 -17.39 47.15 36.38
CA ALA A 92 -18.50 47.97 35.89
C ALA A 92 -18.42 48.33 34.39
N LEU A 93 -17.21 48.25 33.80
CA LEU A 93 -16.93 48.46 32.38
C LEU A 93 -16.51 47.17 31.65
N GLY A 94 -16.61 46.01 32.30
CA GLY A 94 -16.24 44.73 31.75
C GLY A 94 -17.35 44.03 30.99
N GLU A 95 -16.98 43.10 30.13
CA GLU A 95 -17.86 42.15 29.50
C GLU A 95 -17.22 40.75 29.51
N THR A 96 -17.97 39.75 29.93
CA THR A 96 -17.58 38.35 29.90
C THR A 96 -18.56 37.58 29.02
N LEU A 97 -18.07 36.71 28.19
CA LEU A 97 -18.86 35.83 27.31
C LEU A 97 -18.36 34.41 27.44
N ILE A 98 -19.25 33.48 27.74
CA ILE A 98 -18.99 32.04 27.76
C ILE A 98 -19.67 31.45 26.52
N PHE A 99 -18.86 30.85 25.67
CA PHE A 99 -19.27 30.25 24.42
C PHE A 99 -19.03 28.74 24.43
N VAL A 100 -20.06 27.98 24.12
CA VAL A 100 -19.97 26.53 23.90
C VAL A 100 -19.84 26.30 22.41
N ALA A 101 -18.68 25.84 22.00
CA ALA A 101 -18.33 25.54 20.62
C ALA A 101 -18.48 24.05 20.35
N HIS A 102 -19.29 23.70 19.39
CA HIS A 102 -19.28 22.37 18.79
C HIS A 102 -18.58 22.45 17.44
N GLY A 103 -17.65 21.54 17.17
CA GLY A 103 -16.92 21.51 15.91
C GLY A 103 -16.62 20.10 15.44
N GLU A 104 -16.36 20.01 14.16
CA GLU A 104 -15.84 18.83 13.51
C GLU A 104 -14.42 19.10 13.04
N VAL A 105 -13.50 18.20 13.39
CA VAL A 105 -12.12 18.25 12.95
C VAL A 105 -11.88 17.09 12.00
N ILE A 106 -11.34 17.42 10.84
CA ILE A 106 -11.02 16.45 9.78
C ILE A 106 -9.50 16.36 9.67
N ALA A 107 -8.98 15.15 9.80
CA ALA A 107 -7.56 14.84 9.64
C ALA A 107 -7.34 13.79 8.55
N GLY A 108 -6.14 13.78 8.03
CA GLY A 108 -5.76 12.84 6.98
C GLY A 108 -4.35 13.08 6.46
N VAL A 109 -4.00 12.43 5.38
CA VAL A 109 -2.67 12.46 4.77
C VAL A 109 -2.71 13.16 3.42
N ASP A 110 -1.78 14.08 3.19
CA ASP A 110 -1.59 14.74 1.89
C ASP A 110 -0.65 13.91 1.01
N LEU A 111 -1.24 13.01 0.24
CA LEU A 111 -0.51 12.12 -0.67
C LEU A 111 0.18 12.89 -1.82
N SER A 112 -0.20 14.14 -2.09
CA SER A 112 0.48 14.96 -3.10
C SER A 112 1.93 15.30 -2.71
N LYS A 113 2.27 15.18 -1.43
CA LYS A 113 3.62 15.38 -0.88
C LYS A 113 4.56 14.20 -1.16
N MET A 114 4.03 13.03 -1.52
CA MET A 114 4.85 11.85 -1.80
C MET A 114 5.82 12.08 -2.96
N GLN A 115 7.02 11.53 -2.82
CA GLN A 115 8.07 11.57 -3.84
C GLN A 115 8.32 10.14 -4.40
N PRO A 116 8.94 10.00 -5.57
CA PRO A 116 9.27 8.68 -6.12
C PRO A 116 10.13 7.83 -5.18
N GLU A 117 10.93 8.48 -4.33
CA GLU A 117 11.81 7.85 -3.35
C GLU A 117 11.03 7.26 -2.16
N ASP A 118 9.78 7.67 -1.94
CA ASP A 118 8.91 7.16 -0.86
C ASP A 118 8.32 5.79 -1.18
N ILE A 119 8.48 5.30 -2.42
CA ILE A 119 8.06 3.97 -2.83
C ILE A 119 9.26 3.21 -3.39
N GLN A 120 9.53 2.03 -2.82
CA GLN A 120 10.60 1.15 -3.27
C GLN A 120 10.06 -0.25 -3.55
N VAL A 121 10.03 -0.65 -4.80
CA VAL A 121 9.68 -2.02 -5.21
C VAL A 121 10.86 -2.93 -4.94
N VAL A 122 10.69 -3.89 -4.04
CA VAL A 122 11.74 -4.85 -3.63
C VAL A 122 11.76 -6.07 -4.55
N ASP A 123 10.58 -6.61 -4.83
CA ASP A 123 10.35 -7.75 -5.70
C ASP A 123 8.93 -7.68 -6.31
N PRO A 124 8.50 -8.62 -7.18
CA PRO A 124 7.19 -8.56 -7.85
C PRO A 124 5.98 -8.53 -6.94
N VAL A 125 6.13 -8.92 -5.67
CA VAL A 125 5.03 -9.02 -4.70
C VAL A 125 5.28 -8.19 -3.44
N THR A 126 6.46 -7.54 -3.31
CA THR A 126 6.85 -6.79 -2.11
C THR A 126 7.19 -5.35 -2.45
N VAL A 127 6.59 -4.42 -1.74
CA VAL A 127 6.85 -2.98 -1.83
C VAL A 127 7.07 -2.39 -0.44
N MET A 128 8.06 -1.50 -0.31
CA MET A 128 8.25 -0.63 0.85
C MET A 128 7.69 0.75 0.51
N VAL A 129 6.98 1.36 1.45
CA VAL A 129 6.35 2.67 1.26
C VAL A 129 6.47 3.53 2.51
N HIS A 130 6.79 4.80 2.31
CA HIS A 130 6.69 5.85 3.31
C HIS A 130 5.48 6.70 2.97
N VAL A 131 4.53 6.78 3.91
CA VAL A 131 3.35 7.64 3.81
C VAL A 131 3.64 8.92 4.60
N PRO A 132 3.37 10.13 4.06
CA PRO A 132 3.51 11.37 4.82
C PRO A 132 2.68 11.33 6.11
N GLU A 133 3.15 12.03 7.14
CA GLU A 133 2.45 12.15 8.42
C GLU A 133 1.07 12.79 8.25
N ALA A 134 0.12 12.35 9.06
CA ALA A 134 -1.22 12.94 9.08
C ALA A 134 -1.19 14.38 9.59
N GLU A 135 -2.07 15.20 9.02
CA GLU A 135 -2.25 16.60 9.42
C GLU A 135 -3.74 16.93 9.56
N ILE A 136 -4.04 17.95 10.33
CA ILE A 136 -5.40 18.49 10.40
C ILE A 136 -5.66 19.28 9.12
N PHE A 137 -6.67 18.85 8.37
CA PHE A 137 -7.06 19.51 7.14
C PHE A 137 -8.03 20.62 7.35
N ASN A 138 -8.96 20.42 8.28
CA ASN A 138 -10.05 21.37 8.47
C ASN A 138 -10.63 21.32 9.89
N VAL A 139 -10.98 22.49 10.42
CA VAL A 139 -11.74 22.64 11.66
C VAL A 139 -13.01 23.43 11.35
N ILE A 140 -14.13 22.75 11.40
CA ILE A 140 -15.44 23.31 11.04
C ILE A 140 -16.25 23.56 12.32
N LEU A 141 -16.51 24.83 12.62
CA LEU A 141 -17.40 25.17 13.71
C LEU A 141 -18.86 24.98 13.29
N ASP A 142 -19.58 24.12 14.02
CA ASP A 142 -21.02 23.94 13.83
C ASP A 142 -21.79 25.11 14.44
N ASN A 143 -22.23 26.03 13.61
CA ASN A 143 -22.92 27.24 14.04
C ASN A 143 -24.36 26.97 14.53
N GLU A 144 -24.96 25.84 14.20
CA GLU A 144 -26.31 25.47 14.65
C GLU A 144 -26.28 24.91 16.08
N ARG A 145 -25.21 24.20 16.41
CA ARG A 145 -24.99 23.57 17.72
C ARG A 145 -24.21 24.45 18.70
N SER A 146 -23.42 25.40 18.18
CA SER A 146 -22.63 26.33 19.01
C SER A 146 -23.49 27.48 19.48
N TYR A 147 -23.34 27.85 20.76
CA TYR A 147 -24.16 28.90 21.37
C TYR A 147 -23.43 29.67 22.46
N VAL A 148 -23.93 30.88 22.72
CA VAL A 148 -23.51 31.66 23.89
C VAL A 148 -24.24 31.13 25.12
N ALA A 149 -23.51 30.49 26.03
CA ALA A 149 -24.08 29.94 27.27
C ALA A 149 -24.34 31.00 28.32
N ASP A 150 -23.45 32.01 28.41
CA ASP A 150 -23.59 33.12 29.36
C ASP A 150 -22.93 34.38 28.80
N ARG A 151 -23.53 35.54 29.12
CA ARG A 151 -23.00 36.86 28.78
C ARG A 151 -23.27 37.82 29.90
N ASP A 152 -22.23 38.21 30.63
CA ASP A 152 -22.30 39.23 31.66
C ASP A 152 -21.70 40.55 31.15
N THR A 153 -22.52 41.60 31.16
CA THR A 153 -22.13 42.93 30.68
C THR A 153 -22.22 43.91 31.85
N GLY A 154 -21.13 44.53 32.16
CA GLY A 154 -21.06 45.53 33.25
C GLY A 154 -22.05 46.67 33.04
N ILE A 155 -22.50 47.26 34.15
CA ILE A 155 -23.62 48.23 34.20
C ILE A 155 -23.35 49.47 33.31
N LEU A 156 -22.11 49.79 33.04
CA LEU A 156 -21.68 50.96 32.24
C LEU A 156 -21.19 50.55 30.84
N THR A 157 -21.29 49.26 30.50
CA THR A 157 -20.78 48.72 29.23
C THR A 157 -21.97 48.38 28.30
N ARG A 158 -21.77 48.54 27.00
CA ARG A 158 -22.70 47.99 25.98
C ARG A 158 -22.11 46.71 25.46
N ALA A 159 -22.96 45.71 25.24
CA ALA A 159 -22.57 44.45 24.59
C ALA A 159 -21.88 44.71 23.24
N ASP A 160 -20.68 44.15 23.08
CA ASP A 160 -19.90 44.26 21.84
C ASP A 160 -20.17 43.06 20.91
N PRO A 161 -20.77 43.29 19.72
CA PRO A 161 -20.97 42.23 18.76
C PRO A 161 -19.65 41.60 18.25
N GLN A 162 -18.54 42.34 18.30
CA GLN A 162 -17.23 41.84 17.85
C GLN A 162 -16.67 40.80 18.83
N LEU A 163 -17.03 40.86 20.13
CA LEU A 163 -16.58 39.87 21.11
C LEU A 163 -17.06 38.47 20.76
N GLU A 164 -18.27 38.31 20.22
CA GLU A 164 -18.78 37.02 19.77
C GLU A 164 -18.01 36.50 18.55
N THR A 165 -17.64 37.37 17.62
CA THR A 165 -16.80 36.99 16.47
C THR A 165 -15.40 36.52 16.93
N GLN A 166 -14.81 37.24 17.89
CA GLN A 166 -13.51 36.90 18.44
C GLN A 166 -13.54 35.55 19.19
N VAL A 167 -14.60 35.31 20.00
CA VAL A 167 -14.72 34.05 20.72
C VAL A 167 -14.94 32.84 19.78
N ARG A 168 -15.65 33.03 18.67
CA ARG A 168 -15.81 31.98 17.64
C ARG A 168 -14.48 31.65 16.97
N GLN A 169 -13.66 32.64 16.65
CA GLN A 169 -12.31 32.44 16.11
C GLN A 169 -11.41 31.75 17.12
N ALA A 170 -11.43 32.18 18.40
CA ALA A 170 -10.68 31.54 19.45
C ALA A 170 -11.14 30.09 19.66
N ALA A 171 -12.44 29.82 19.54
CA ALA A 171 -13.00 28.49 19.66
C ALA A 171 -12.51 27.54 18.55
N GLN A 172 -12.37 28.02 17.31
CA GLN A 172 -11.76 27.23 16.23
C GLN A 172 -10.32 26.87 16.56
N GLN A 173 -9.52 27.80 17.05
CA GLN A 173 -8.13 27.55 17.45
C GLN A 173 -8.04 26.56 18.61
N GLU A 174 -8.93 26.68 19.61
CA GLU A 174 -8.97 25.75 20.74
C GLU A 174 -9.42 24.34 20.34
N LEU A 175 -10.28 24.22 19.32
CA LEU A 175 -10.67 22.93 18.76
C LEU A 175 -9.49 22.30 17.98
N GLU A 176 -8.72 23.10 17.22
CA GLU A 176 -7.53 22.65 16.51
C GLU A 176 -6.47 22.14 17.48
N VAL A 177 -6.11 22.94 18.50
CA VAL A 177 -5.15 22.52 19.54
C VAL A 177 -5.62 21.26 20.27
N ALA A 178 -6.91 21.17 20.58
CA ALA A 178 -7.45 19.97 21.24
C ALA A 178 -7.42 18.74 20.34
N ALA A 179 -7.53 18.92 19.03
CA ALA A 179 -7.42 17.83 18.08
C ALA A 179 -5.96 17.38 17.94
N GLU A 180 -5.00 18.31 17.88
CA GLU A 180 -3.56 18.00 17.87
C GLU A 180 -3.10 17.23 19.13
N GLU A 181 -3.70 17.54 20.28
CA GLU A 181 -3.45 16.85 21.56
C GLU A 181 -4.20 15.51 21.68
N SER A 182 -5.09 15.19 20.73
CA SER A 182 -5.89 13.98 20.74
C SER A 182 -5.25 12.87 19.86
N GLU A 183 -5.86 11.70 19.87
CA GLU A 183 -5.43 10.53 19.07
C GLU A 183 -5.91 10.62 17.61
N ILE A 184 -6.45 11.76 17.14
CA ILE A 184 -7.02 11.85 15.77
C ILE A 184 -5.95 11.70 14.69
N LEU A 185 -4.74 12.23 14.93
CA LEU A 185 -3.63 12.13 13.96
C LEU A 185 -3.13 10.69 13.88
N GLU A 186 -2.94 10.02 15.02
CA GLU A 186 -2.56 8.61 15.06
C GLU A 186 -3.60 7.72 14.34
N LEU A 187 -4.89 7.97 14.59
CA LEU A 187 -5.98 7.28 13.89
C LEU A 187 -5.97 7.57 12.38
N ALA A 188 -5.65 8.81 12.01
CA ALA A 188 -5.58 9.22 10.61
C ALA A 188 -4.42 8.52 9.88
N ASP A 189 -3.25 8.41 10.52
CA ASP A 189 -2.10 7.67 9.99
C ASP A 189 -2.42 6.18 9.81
N GLU A 190 -2.99 5.53 10.83
CA GLU A 190 -3.37 4.11 10.76
C GLU A 190 -4.36 3.83 9.61
N ASN A 191 -5.38 4.68 9.48
CA ASN A 191 -6.36 4.55 8.43
C ASN A 191 -5.77 4.81 7.03
N ALA A 192 -4.83 5.77 6.91
CA ALA A 192 -4.11 6.03 5.67
C ALA A 192 -3.25 4.85 5.24
N GLU A 193 -2.50 4.25 6.18
CA GLU A 193 -1.74 3.03 5.91
C GLU A 193 -2.64 1.87 5.47
N ASN A 194 -3.78 1.68 6.14
CA ASN A 194 -4.74 0.63 5.77
C ASN A 194 -5.31 0.85 4.37
N TYR A 195 -5.62 2.10 4.00
CA TYR A 195 -6.05 2.46 2.66
C TYR A 195 -4.95 2.18 1.63
N MET A 196 -3.72 2.65 1.89
CA MET A 196 -2.57 2.44 1.01
C MET A 196 -2.25 0.96 0.83
N ARG A 197 -2.35 0.16 1.88
CA ARG A 197 -2.20 -1.30 1.81
C ARG A 197 -3.21 -1.91 0.86
N GLY A 198 -4.47 -1.53 0.98
CA GLY A 198 -5.53 -1.98 0.07
C GLY A 198 -5.29 -1.56 -1.36
N PHE A 199 -4.86 -0.33 -1.58
CA PHE A 199 -4.54 0.21 -2.89
C PHE A 199 -3.38 -0.56 -3.55
N LEU A 200 -2.27 -0.75 -2.84
CA LEU A 200 -1.09 -1.47 -3.34
C LEU A 200 -1.36 -2.96 -3.56
N ASN A 201 -2.20 -3.57 -2.73
CA ASN A 201 -2.66 -4.95 -2.96
C ASN A 201 -3.45 -5.07 -4.29
N ASN A 202 -4.27 -4.08 -4.64
CA ASN A 202 -4.98 -4.06 -5.92
C ASN A 202 -4.03 -3.89 -7.13
N LEU A 203 -2.84 -3.32 -6.93
CA LEU A 203 -1.78 -3.25 -7.94
C LEU A 203 -0.98 -4.56 -8.06
N GLY A 204 -1.24 -5.55 -7.19
CA GLY A 204 -0.63 -6.88 -7.24
C GLY A 204 0.46 -7.15 -6.21
N PHE A 205 0.74 -6.20 -5.30
CA PHE A 205 1.67 -6.44 -4.20
C PHE A 205 0.98 -7.22 -3.08
N GLU A 206 1.59 -8.30 -2.62
CA GLU A 206 1.08 -9.10 -1.49
C GLU A 206 1.63 -8.61 -0.15
N ASN A 207 2.87 -8.09 -0.17
CA ASN A 207 3.60 -7.62 1.00
C ASN A 207 3.83 -6.12 0.90
N VAL A 208 3.14 -5.34 1.74
CA VAL A 208 3.32 -3.89 1.85
C VAL A 208 3.95 -3.59 3.19
N ILE A 209 5.16 -3.02 3.17
CA ILE A 209 5.96 -2.68 4.36
C ILE A 209 5.98 -1.16 4.49
N PHE A 210 5.40 -0.64 5.57
CA PHE A 210 5.47 0.80 5.89
C PHE A 210 6.77 1.12 6.62
N THR A 211 7.34 2.28 6.31
CA THR A 211 8.59 2.78 6.91
C THR A 211 8.36 4.18 7.49
N GLU A 212 9.00 4.49 8.62
CA GLU A 212 8.92 5.81 9.26
C GLU A 212 9.56 6.94 8.43
N GLY A 213 10.32 6.61 7.40
CA GLY A 213 10.98 7.55 6.51
C GLY A 213 11.24 6.93 5.15
N THR A 214 11.87 7.69 4.26
CA THR A 214 12.19 7.22 2.91
C THR A 214 12.79 5.81 2.94
N PRO A 215 12.19 4.84 2.24
CA PRO A 215 12.66 3.46 2.22
C PRO A 215 14.11 3.34 1.75
N PRO A 216 14.90 2.42 2.30
CA PRO A 216 16.23 2.16 1.78
C PRO A 216 16.16 1.65 0.35
N THR A 217 17.08 2.08 -0.50
CA THR A 217 17.16 1.57 -1.89
C THR A 217 17.30 0.04 -1.87
N ALA A 218 16.33 -0.65 -2.45
CA ALA A 218 16.39 -2.10 -2.58
C ALA A 218 17.52 -2.50 -3.53
N PRO A 219 18.25 -3.59 -3.23
CA PRO A 219 19.19 -4.16 -4.19
C PRO A 219 18.44 -4.57 -5.47
N PRO A 220 19.11 -4.57 -6.64
CA PRO A 220 18.48 -5.04 -7.88
C PRO A 220 17.88 -6.43 -7.68
N PHE A 221 16.63 -6.60 -8.08
CA PHE A 221 15.96 -7.90 -8.00
C PHE A 221 16.66 -8.87 -8.96
N GLU A 222 17.33 -9.88 -8.42
CA GLU A 222 17.89 -10.99 -9.18
C GLU A 222 16.92 -12.15 -9.12
N GLN A 223 16.31 -12.48 -10.27
CA GLN A 223 15.47 -13.67 -10.37
C GLN A 223 16.36 -14.91 -10.16
N GLU A 224 16.07 -15.69 -9.10
CA GLU A 224 16.77 -16.98 -8.91
C GLU A 224 16.51 -17.89 -10.11
N ILE A 225 17.56 -18.10 -10.90
CA ILE A 225 17.53 -19.05 -12.03
C ILE A 225 17.60 -20.45 -11.44
N PRO A 226 16.61 -21.34 -11.70
CA PRO A 226 16.65 -22.71 -11.21
C PRO A 226 17.98 -23.39 -11.61
N LYS A 227 18.60 -24.10 -10.70
CA LYS A 227 19.88 -24.81 -10.95
C LYS A 227 19.74 -25.70 -12.18
N GLY A 228 20.48 -25.38 -13.23
CA GLY A 228 20.47 -26.11 -14.52
C GLY A 228 20.17 -25.24 -15.74
N TYR A 229 19.83 -23.97 -15.58
CA TYR A 229 19.65 -23.02 -16.69
C TYR A 229 20.90 -22.16 -16.88
N SER A 230 21.39 -22.05 -18.11
CA SER A 230 22.38 -21.05 -18.51
C SER A 230 21.66 -19.98 -19.33
N VAL A 231 21.69 -18.74 -18.86
CA VAL A 231 21.27 -17.58 -19.66
C VAL A 231 22.39 -17.29 -20.64
N THR A 232 22.15 -17.56 -21.92
CA THR A 232 23.06 -17.10 -22.99
C THR A 232 22.65 -15.64 -23.26
N PRO A 233 23.55 -14.64 -23.07
CA PRO A 233 23.22 -13.29 -23.47
C PRO A 233 22.99 -13.25 -24.98
N GLU A 234 21.84 -12.72 -25.42
CA GLU A 234 21.63 -12.40 -26.82
C GLU A 234 22.59 -11.27 -27.25
N PRO A 235 23.15 -11.35 -28.46
CA PRO A 235 24.15 -10.41 -28.95
C PRO A 235 23.58 -9.02 -29.24
#